data_bc767ef96903f331d9c350cdf1a38a06
#
_entry.id   bc767ef96903f331d9c350cdf1a38a06
#
_cell.length_a   1.000
_cell.length_b   1.000
_cell.length_c   1.000
_cell.angle_alpha   90.00
_cell.angle_beta   90.00
_cell.angle_gamma   90.00
#
_symmetry.space_group_name_H-M   'P 1'
#
loop_
_entity.id
_entity.type
_entity.pdbx_description
1 polymer ?
#
loop_
_entity_poly.entity_id
_entity_poly.type
_entity_poly.pdbx_seq_one_letter_code
_entity_poly.pdbx_strand_id
1 'polypeptide(L)'
;MIPPPDGYWPQVQSVLREHGILLILDEIVTAYGRTGNWFGAQTYALDPDVIVTAKALTSGYIPMGAVLVHDRVVDMLDGTAFRHGFTYNGHPVGAAVALANLEIIEREGLIERAATVGARMLSRLKPLEELDAVAEARGVGLMLGIELAGERDAAPVAAAALERGVVVRASGQKIVMSPPFVIEDGQADTIVDVVSDELAKLP
;
A
#
# COMPACT_ATOMS: atom_id res chain seq x y z
N MET A 1 -5.86 2.49 -6.93
CA MET A 1 -5.61 1.21 -6.24
C MET A 1 -6.25 0.10 -7.04
N ILE A 2 -5.51 -0.93 -7.39
CA ILE A 2 -6.02 -2.06 -8.18
C ILE A 2 -5.49 -3.33 -7.48
N PRO A 3 -6.26 -3.94 -6.54
CA PRO A 3 -5.92 -5.25 -6.02
C PRO A 3 -6.00 -6.29 -7.14
N PRO A 4 -5.16 -7.32 -7.13
CA PRO A 4 -5.22 -8.38 -8.12
C PRO A 4 -6.53 -9.17 -7.95
N PRO A 5 -7.11 -9.67 -9.06
CA PRO A 5 -8.26 -10.57 -8.99
C PRO A 5 -7.87 -11.93 -8.38
N ASP A 6 -8.88 -12.66 -7.90
CA ASP A 6 -8.68 -13.99 -7.34
C ASP A 6 -7.99 -14.92 -8.36
N GLY A 7 -7.03 -15.69 -7.89
CA GLY A 7 -6.28 -16.63 -8.71
C GLY A 7 -5.16 -16.04 -9.56
N TYR A 8 -5.03 -14.71 -9.65
CA TYR A 8 -3.97 -14.07 -10.43
C TYR A 8 -2.57 -14.49 -9.96
N TRP A 9 -2.26 -14.24 -8.70
CA TRP A 9 -0.93 -14.53 -8.17
C TRP A 9 -0.52 -16.01 -8.16
N PRO A 10 -1.40 -16.96 -7.80
CA PRO A 10 -1.08 -18.38 -7.93
C PRO A 10 -0.69 -18.78 -9.35
N GLN A 11 -1.38 -18.27 -10.36
CA GLN A 11 -1.07 -18.56 -11.76
C GLN A 11 0.27 -17.92 -12.18
N VAL A 12 0.50 -16.66 -11.83
CA VAL A 12 1.79 -15.98 -12.11
C VAL A 12 2.95 -16.73 -11.48
N GLN A 13 2.86 -17.09 -10.19
CA GLN A 13 3.93 -17.83 -9.52
C GLN A 13 4.17 -19.20 -10.16
N SER A 14 3.12 -19.90 -10.61
CA SER A 14 3.26 -21.20 -11.30
C SER A 14 4.09 -21.04 -12.58
N VAL A 15 3.77 -20.05 -13.41
CA VAL A 15 4.49 -19.79 -14.67
C VAL A 15 5.95 -19.38 -14.40
N LEU A 16 6.17 -18.50 -13.42
CA LEU A 16 7.54 -18.07 -13.08
C LEU A 16 8.42 -19.26 -12.64
N ARG A 17 7.86 -20.15 -11.80
CA ARG A 17 8.58 -21.37 -11.35
C ARG A 17 8.85 -22.33 -12.50
N GLU A 18 7.89 -22.55 -13.38
CA GLU A 18 8.03 -23.44 -14.54
C GLU A 18 9.17 -22.99 -15.46
N HIS A 19 9.34 -21.69 -15.61
CA HIS A 19 10.35 -21.12 -16.50
C HIS A 19 11.64 -20.64 -15.81
N GLY A 20 11.79 -20.87 -14.50
CA GLY A 20 12.97 -20.44 -13.75
C GLY A 20 13.15 -18.92 -13.71
N ILE A 21 12.06 -18.17 -13.72
CA ILE A 21 12.04 -16.70 -13.71
C ILE A 21 11.96 -16.19 -12.27
N LEU A 22 12.83 -15.26 -11.89
CA LEU A 22 12.83 -14.65 -10.56
C LEU A 22 11.62 -13.71 -10.36
N LEU A 23 10.99 -13.80 -9.18
CA LEU A 23 9.93 -12.89 -8.76
C LEU A 23 10.51 -11.76 -7.92
N ILE A 24 10.47 -10.55 -8.45
CA ILE A 24 10.86 -9.33 -7.75
C ILE A 24 9.60 -8.54 -7.41
N LEU A 25 9.36 -8.29 -6.13
CA LEU A 25 8.22 -7.49 -5.66
C LEU A 25 8.66 -6.07 -5.32
N ASP A 26 8.00 -5.09 -5.93
CA ASP A 26 8.06 -3.69 -5.51
C ASP A 26 7.08 -3.47 -4.36
N GLU A 27 7.59 -3.56 -3.14
CA GLU A 27 6.84 -3.32 -1.91
C GLU A 27 7.12 -1.93 -1.32
N ILE A 28 7.56 -0.98 -2.14
CA ILE A 28 7.85 0.40 -1.68
C ILE A 28 6.65 1.04 -0.97
N VAL A 29 5.43 0.67 -1.37
CA VAL A 29 4.19 1.19 -0.77
C VAL A 29 3.51 0.19 0.15
N THR A 30 3.61 -1.09 -0.15
CA THR A 30 2.84 -2.17 0.51
C THR A 30 3.50 -2.72 1.77
N ALA A 31 4.83 -2.67 1.86
CA ALA A 31 5.57 -3.16 3.02
C ALA A 31 5.29 -2.38 4.30
N TYR A 32 5.60 -3.02 5.41
CA TYR A 32 5.58 -2.49 6.78
C TYR A 32 4.20 -2.10 7.29
N GLY A 33 3.15 -2.86 6.91
CA GLY A 33 1.83 -2.76 7.51
C GLY A 33 0.73 -2.23 6.59
N ARG A 34 1.05 -1.65 5.45
CA ARG A 34 0.07 -0.94 4.60
C ARG A 34 -1.12 -1.80 4.18
N THR A 35 -0.89 -3.09 3.93
CA THR A 35 -1.94 -4.07 3.53
C THR A 35 -2.56 -4.82 4.70
N GLY A 36 -2.19 -4.48 5.95
CA GLY A 36 -2.60 -5.22 7.14
C GLY A 36 -1.71 -6.43 7.47
N ASN A 37 -0.59 -6.58 6.77
CA ASN A 37 0.49 -7.53 7.02
C ASN A 37 1.83 -6.81 6.91
N TRP A 38 2.92 -7.39 7.42
CA TRP A 38 4.27 -6.80 7.27
C TRP A 38 4.62 -6.53 5.82
N PHE A 39 4.23 -7.43 4.90
CA PHE A 39 4.47 -7.33 3.47
C PHE A 39 3.21 -7.68 2.68
N GLY A 40 3.03 -7.04 1.53
CA GLY A 40 2.01 -7.42 0.56
C GLY A 40 2.19 -8.86 0.07
N ALA A 41 3.43 -9.36 0.03
CA ALA A 41 3.74 -10.76 -0.21
C ALA A 41 2.94 -11.70 0.70
N GLN A 42 2.83 -11.39 1.99
CA GLN A 42 2.05 -12.19 2.95
C GLN A 42 0.55 -12.11 2.66
N THR A 43 0.06 -10.91 2.29
CA THR A 43 -1.35 -10.70 1.96
C THR A 43 -1.81 -11.58 0.79
N TYR A 44 -0.94 -11.84 -0.17
CA TYR A 44 -1.24 -12.59 -1.39
C TYR A 44 -0.56 -13.96 -1.45
N ALA A 45 0.00 -14.46 -0.36
CA ALA A 45 0.71 -15.74 -0.27
C ALA A 45 1.79 -15.90 -1.36
N LEU A 46 2.62 -14.86 -1.53
CA LEU A 46 3.72 -14.83 -2.49
C LEU A 46 5.01 -15.32 -1.84
N ASP A 47 5.85 -15.97 -2.65
CA ASP A 47 7.20 -16.43 -2.31
C ASP A 47 8.22 -15.74 -3.24
N PRO A 48 8.56 -14.47 -2.97
CA PRO A 48 9.43 -13.68 -3.83
C PRO A 48 10.90 -14.07 -3.67
N ASP A 49 11.67 -13.86 -4.74
CA ASP A 49 13.12 -13.95 -4.75
C ASP A 49 13.78 -12.66 -4.23
N VAL A 50 13.15 -11.53 -4.51
CA VAL A 50 13.62 -10.20 -4.09
C VAL A 50 12.42 -9.33 -3.71
N ILE A 51 12.57 -8.59 -2.62
CA ILE A 51 11.60 -7.53 -2.22
C ILE A 51 12.34 -6.20 -2.16
N VAL A 52 11.78 -5.19 -2.82
CA VAL A 52 12.26 -3.80 -2.76
C VAL A 52 11.36 -2.99 -1.84
N THR A 53 11.92 -2.28 -0.87
CA THR A 53 11.18 -1.52 0.12
C THR A 53 11.72 -0.11 0.31
N ALA A 54 10.87 0.82 0.77
CA ALA A 54 11.22 2.18 1.15
C ALA A 54 10.10 2.78 2.06
N LYS A 55 9.83 4.06 1.94
CA LYS A 55 8.73 4.83 2.58
C LYS A 55 8.49 4.49 4.06
N ALA A 56 7.58 3.54 4.33
CA ALA A 56 7.24 3.13 5.70
C ALA A 56 8.41 2.49 6.45
N LEU A 57 9.50 2.10 5.78
CA LEU A 57 10.75 1.68 6.43
C LEU A 57 11.25 2.71 7.44
N THR A 58 11.14 3.99 7.10
CA THR A 58 11.59 5.11 7.94
C THR A 58 10.51 6.15 8.20
N SER A 59 9.26 5.91 7.74
CA SER A 59 8.12 6.85 7.84
C SER A 59 8.44 8.28 7.36
N GLY A 60 9.37 8.42 6.43
CA GLY A 60 9.77 9.71 5.83
C GLY A 60 10.74 10.55 6.68
N TYR A 61 11.19 10.08 7.83
CA TYR A 61 12.15 10.80 8.67
C TYR A 61 13.53 10.94 8.02
N ILE A 62 13.93 9.93 7.24
CA ILE A 62 15.19 9.94 6.48
C ILE A 62 14.98 9.19 5.16
N PRO A 63 15.56 9.66 4.02
CA PRO A 63 15.51 8.91 2.77
C PRO A 63 16.28 7.60 2.89
N MET A 64 15.57 6.47 2.83
CA MET A 64 16.16 5.14 2.86
C MET A 64 15.29 4.15 2.11
N GLY A 65 15.90 3.23 1.42
CA GLY A 65 15.27 2.03 0.88
C GLY A 65 16.09 0.81 1.24
N ALA A 66 15.49 -0.35 1.09
CA ALA A 66 16.16 -1.63 1.29
C ALA A 66 15.75 -2.62 0.20
N VAL A 67 16.66 -3.53 -0.11
CA VAL A 67 16.42 -4.69 -0.96
C VAL A 67 16.65 -5.92 -0.11
N LEU A 68 15.62 -6.74 0.03
CA LEU A 68 15.70 -8.03 0.71
C LEU A 68 15.82 -9.11 -0.36
N VAL A 69 16.84 -9.94 -0.23
CA VAL A 69 17.18 -10.97 -1.21
C VAL A 69 17.06 -12.33 -0.54
N HIS A 70 16.31 -13.25 -1.14
CA HIS A 70 16.17 -14.61 -0.64
C HIS A 70 17.48 -15.39 -0.79
N ASP A 71 17.80 -16.29 0.15
CA ASP A 71 19.03 -17.07 0.18
C ASP A 71 19.28 -17.82 -1.14
N ARG A 72 18.23 -18.35 -1.78
CA ARG A 72 18.35 -19.03 -3.09
C ARG A 72 18.94 -18.14 -4.19
N VAL A 73 18.79 -16.81 -4.11
CA VAL A 73 19.43 -15.87 -5.04
C VAL A 73 20.86 -15.57 -4.60
N VAL A 74 21.08 -15.45 -3.29
CA VAL A 74 22.44 -15.29 -2.72
C VAL A 74 23.31 -16.46 -3.10
N ASP A 75 22.81 -17.69 -2.98
CA ASP A 75 23.51 -18.92 -3.35
C ASP A 75 23.91 -18.96 -4.85
N MET A 76 23.08 -18.36 -5.73
CA MET A 76 23.41 -18.23 -7.16
C MET A 76 24.60 -17.29 -7.43
N LEU A 77 24.88 -16.38 -6.51
CA LEU A 77 25.98 -15.43 -6.59
C LEU A 77 27.26 -15.95 -5.95
N ASP A 78 27.21 -17.12 -5.30
CA ASP A 78 28.37 -17.69 -4.63
C ASP A 78 29.52 -17.91 -5.61
N GLY A 79 30.72 -17.54 -5.18
CA GLY A 79 31.93 -17.56 -6.03
C GLY A 79 31.97 -16.45 -7.09
N THR A 80 30.97 -15.56 -7.18
CA THR A 80 30.97 -14.41 -8.10
C THR A 80 31.24 -13.10 -7.35
N ALA A 81 31.94 -12.16 -8.02
CA ALA A 81 32.13 -10.83 -7.43
C ALA A 81 30.88 -9.96 -7.60
N PHE A 82 30.10 -9.81 -6.54
CA PHE A 82 28.97 -8.87 -6.52
C PHE A 82 29.47 -7.43 -6.38
N ARG A 83 29.68 -6.78 -7.52
CA ARG A 83 30.21 -5.41 -7.59
C ARG A 83 29.08 -4.39 -7.47
N HIS A 84 28.58 -4.20 -6.26
CA HIS A 84 27.53 -3.23 -5.96
C HIS A 84 27.91 -2.35 -4.77
N GLY A 85 27.63 -1.04 -4.88
CA GLY A 85 27.84 -0.10 -3.80
C GLY A 85 27.63 1.34 -4.26
N PHE A 86 27.24 2.19 -3.34
CA PHE A 86 27.16 3.65 -3.52
C PHE A 86 27.49 4.34 -2.18
N THR A 87 27.86 5.62 -2.24
CA THR A 87 28.46 6.35 -1.10
C THR A 87 27.60 6.32 0.17
N TYR A 88 26.29 6.40 0.06
CA TYR A 88 25.37 6.41 1.21
C TYR A 88 24.80 5.03 1.56
N ASN A 89 25.31 3.97 0.96
CA ASN A 89 24.91 2.61 1.31
C ASN A 89 25.30 2.28 2.77
N GLY A 90 24.36 1.66 3.51
CA GLY A 90 24.59 1.30 4.91
C GLY A 90 24.73 2.49 5.87
N HIS A 91 24.10 3.64 5.57
CA HIS A 91 24.18 4.84 6.41
C HIS A 91 23.65 4.57 7.82
N PRO A 92 24.49 4.72 8.89
CA PRO A 92 24.14 4.25 10.22
C PRO A 92 22.96 5.00 10.84
N VAL A 93 22.80 6.29 10.58
CA VAL A 93 21.64 7.07 11.06
C VAL A 93 20.36 6.59 10.39
N GLY A 94 20.41 6.28 9.08
CA GLY A 94 19.26 5.71 8.38
C GLY A 94 18.83 4.37 8.97
N ALA A 95 19.79 3.49 9.26
CA ALA A 95 19.53 2.20 9.89
C ALA A 95 18.94 2.35 11.28
N ALA A 96 19.46 3.25 12.11
CA ALA A 96 18.94 3.52 13.45
C ALA A 96 17.50 4.06 13.42
N VAL A 97 17.18 4.97 12.48
CA VAL A 97 15.81 5.47 12.28
C VAL A 97 14.88 4.36 11.82
N ALA A 98 15.32 3.52 10.88
CA ALA A 98 14.53 2.38 10.41
C ALA A 98 14.20 1.41 11.55
N LEU A 99 15.18 1.03 12.37
CA LEU A 99 14.99 0.15 13.52
C LEU A 99 13.99 0.74 14.52
N ALA A 100 14.16 2.00 14.92
CA ALA A 100 13.26 2.68 15.84
C ALA A 100 11.82 2.77 15.29
N ASN A 101 11.67 3.02 13.98
CA ASN A 101 10.37 3.07 13.35
C ASN A 101 9.69 1.69 13.29
N LEU A 102 10.43 0.63 12.96
CA LEU A 102 9.90 -0.74 12.95
C LEU A 102 9.47 -1.20 14.35
N GLU A 103 10.27 -0.86 15.38
CA GLU A 103 9.92 -1.08 16.79
C GLU A 103 8.60 -0.40 17.20
N ILE A 104 8.36 0.83 16.73
CA ILE A 104 7.10 1.55 16.99
C ILE A 104 5.94 0.85 16.29
N ILE A 105 6.08 0.48 15.02
CA ILE A 105 5.04 -0.23 14.26
C ILE A 105 4.63 -1.51 14.98
N GLU A 106 5.60 -2.31 15.45
CA GLU A 106 5.36 -3.55 16.16
C GLU A 106 4.74 -3.31 17.54
N ARG A 107 5.38 -2.49 18.38
CA ARG A 107 4.96 -2.21 19.76
C ARG A 107 3.56 -1.63 19.84
N GLU A 108 3.18 -0.79 18.89
CA GLU A 108 1.88 -0.12 18.88
C GLU A 108 0.81 -0.90 18.10
N GLY A 109 1.12 -2.09 17.58
CA GLY A 109 0.16 -2.95 16.86
C GLY A 109 -0.39 -2.28 15.59
N LEU A 110 0.44 -1.47 14.90
CA LEU A 110 -0.04 -0.64 13.79
C LEU A 110 -0.41 -1.46 12.55
N ILE A 111 0.10 -2.69 12.43
CA ILE A 111 -0.24 -3.61 11.33
C ILE A 111 -1.68 -4.10 11.49
N GLU A 112 -2.02 -4.60 12.66
CA GLU A 112 -3.37 -5.07 13.01
C GLU A 112 -4.37 -3.92 12.95
N ARG A 113 -3.93 -2.72 13.38
CA ARG A 113 -4.72 -1.51 13.25
C ARG A 113 -5.00 -1.17 11.78
N ALA A 114 -4.01 -1.24 10.91
CA ALA A 114 -4.18 -1.00 9.47
C ALA A 114 -5.18 -1.98 8.84
N ALA A 115 -5.15 -3.27 9.23
CA ALA A 115 -6.11 -4.26 8.79
C ALA A 115 -7.53 -3.91 9.26
N THR A 116 -7.69 -3.64 10.56
CA THR A 116 -9.01 -3.42 11.18
C THR A 116 -9.66 -2.11 10.70
N VAL A 117 -8.93 -1.00 10.75
CA VAL A 117 -9.44 0.31 10.30
C VAL A 117 -9.71 0.30 8.81
N GLY A 118 -8.81 -0.32 8.01
CA GLY A 118 -8.99 -0.45 6.57
C GLY A 118 -10.23 -1.24 6.19
N ALA A 119 -10.47 -2.38 6.84
CA ALA A 119 -11.69 -3.19 6.63
C ALA A 119 -12.96 -2.41 7.00
N ARG A 120 -12.93 -1.67 8.13
CA ARG A 120 -14.05 -0.81 8.54
C ARG A 120 -14.32 0.31 7.53
N MET A 121 -13.30 1.01 7.09
CA MET A 121 -13.46 2.05 6.06
C MET A 121 -14.02 1.45 4.78
N LEU A 122 -13.48 0.34 4.28
CA LEU A 122 -13.96 -0.30 3.07
C LEU A 122 -15.41 -0.75 3.18
N SER A 123 -15.82 -1.32 4.32
CA SER A 123 -17.22 -1.74 4.54
C SER A 123 -18.21 -0.58 4.46
N ARG A 124 -17.78 0.63 4.86
CA ARG A 124 -18.60 1.86 4.76
C ARG A 124 -18.57 2.49 3.36
N LEU A 125 -17.50 2.25 2.59
CA LEU A 125 -17.39 2.75 1.22
C LEU A 125 -18.12 1.85 0.21
N LYS A 126 -18.26 0.55 0.48
CA LYS A 126 -18.93 -0.41 -0.41
C LYS A 126 -20.36 -0.03 -0.82
N PRO A 127 -21.24 0.46 0.08
CA PRO A 127 -22.57 0.89 -0.32
C PRO A 127 -22.60 2.05 -1.34
N LEU A 128 -21.49 2.78 -1.52
CA LEU A 128 -21.42 3.84 -2.53
C LEU A 128 -21.44 3.30 -3.96
N GLU A 129 -21.23 2.00 -4.16
CA GLU A 129 -21.39 1.33 -5.47
C GLU A 129 -22.86 1.32 -5.95
N GLU A 130 -23.81 1.67 -5.09
CA GLU A 130 -25.22 1.88 -5.45
C GLU A 130 -25.46 3.24 -6.13
N LEU A 131 -24.49 4.17 -6.07
CA LEU A 131 -24.55 5.45 -6.75
C LEU A 131 -24.16 5.30 -8.24
N ASP A 132 -24.93 5.86 -9.15
CA ASP A 132 -24.63 5.86 -10.59
C ASP A 132 -23.26 6.46 -10.93
N ALA A 133 -22.74 7.30 -10.04
CA ALA A 133 -21.44 7.93 -10.21
C ALA A 133 -20.26 7.03 -9.81
N VAL A 134 -20.46 5.89 -9.15
CA VAL A 134 -19.42 5.02 -8.60
C VAL A 134 -19.43 3.67 -9.31
N ALA A 135 -18.31 3.31 -9.91
CA ALA A 135 -18.13 2.01 -10.54
C ALA A 135 -17.68 0.94 -9.54
N GLU A 136 -16.77 1.28 -8.63
CA GLU A 136 -16.21 0.32 -7.68
C GLU A 136 -15.58 1.02 -6.47
N ALA A 137 -15.76 0.46 -5.28
CA ALA A 137 -15.00 0.75 -4.08
C ALA A 137 -14.17 -0.47 -3.68
N ARG A 138 -12.86 -0.33 -3.59
CA ARG A 138 -11.93 -1.44 -3.36
C ARG A 138 -10.77 -1.06 -2.48
N GLY A 139 -10.13 -2.04 -1.86
CA GLY A 139 -8.95 -1.79 -1.04
C GLY A 139 -8.48 -2.99 -0.26
N VAL A 140 -7.28 -2.86 0.30
CA VAL A 140 -6.65 -3.83 1.20
C VAL A 140 -5.91 -3.06 2.29
N GLY A 141 -6.18 -3.35 3.54
CA GLY A 141 -5.65 -2.59 4.66
C GLY A 141 -5.97 -1.09 4.50
N LEU A 142 -5.01 -0.23 4.78
CA LEU A 142 -5.13 1.23 4.59
C LEU A 142 -4.73 1.69 3.18
N MET A 143 -5.02 0.88 2.17
CA MET A 143 -4.91 1.21 0.75
C MET A 143 -6.29 1.10 0.11
N LEU A 144 -7.02 2.20 0.05
CA LEU A 144 -8.41 2.26 -0.39
C LEU A 144 -8.55 3.08 -1.67
N GLY A 145 -9.50 2.74 -2.50
CA GLY A 145 -9.80 3.49 -3.71
C GLY A 145 -11.25 3.38 -4.10
N ILE A 146 -11.76 4.45 -4.70
CA ILE A 146 -13.06 4.51 -5.35
C ILE A 146 -12.82 4.83 -6.81
N GLU A 147 -13.40 4.09 -7.71
CA GLU A 147 -13.42 4.37 -9.14
C GLU A 147 -14.77 4.95 -9.53
N LEU A 148 -14.72 6.08 -10.21
CA LEU A 148 -15.92 6.73 -10.72
C LEU A 148 -16.38 6.06 -12.02
N ALA A 149 -17.69 6.00 -12.22
CA ALA A 149 -18.29 5.44 -13.44
C ALA A 149 -18.18 6.39 -14.65
N GLY A 150 -18.13 5.81 -15.83
CA GLY A 150 -18.02 6.57 -17.09
C GLY A 150 -16.68 7.30 -17.23
N GLU A 151 -16.69 8.52 -17.74
CA GLU A 151 -15.51 9.36 -17.94
C GLU A 151 -15.38 10.48 -16.89
N ARG A 152 -15.92 10.26 -15.68
CA ARG A 152 -15.91 11.27 -14.61
C ARG A 152 -14.51 11.48 -14.04
N ASP A 153 -14.13 12.76 -13.86
CA ASP A 153 -12.87 13.11 -13.19
C ASP A 153 -13.05 13.16 -11.68
N ALA A 154 -12.13 12.57 -10.93
CA ALA A 154 -12.11 12.58 -9.48
C ALA A 154 -11.56 13.89 -8.87
N ALA A 155 -10.93 14.75 -9.67
CA ALA A 155 -10.31 15.98 -9.17
C ALA A 155 -11.31 16.94 -8.49
N PRO A 156 -12.56 17.15 -8.98
CA PRO A 156 -13.54 17.98 -8.28
C PRO A 156 -13.91 17.44 -6.90
N VAL A 157 -14.06 16.12 -6.76
CA VAL A 157 -14.36 15.47 -5.47
C VAL A 157 -13.20 15.66 -4.48
N ALA A 158 -11.96 15.48 -4.95
CA ALA A 158 -10.79 15.70 -4.11
C ALA A 158 -10.64 17.15 -3.67
N ALA A 159 -10.96 18.11 -4.54
CA ALA A 159 -10.94 19.55 -4.21
C ALA A 159 -12.02 19.89 -3.17
N ALA A 160 -13.25 19.41 -3.34
CA ALA A 160 -14.32 19.61 -2.39
C ALA A 160 -14.03 18.95 -1.03
N ALA A 161 -13.44 17.76 -1.01
CA ALA A 161 -12.99 17.11 0.21
C ALA A 161 -11.90 17.93 0.94
N LEU A 162 -10.97 18.54 0.19
CA LEU A 162 -9.93 19.41 0.74
C LEU A 162 -10.53 20.66 1.44
N GLU A 163 -11.54 21.28 0.85
CA GLU A 163 -12.25 22.41 1.46
C GLU A 163 -12.90 22.03 2.79
N ARG A 164 -13.21 20.76 2.98
CA ARG A 164 -13.76 20.19 4.24
C ARG A 164 -12.66 19.64 5.17
N GLY A 165 -11.39 19.90 4.87
CA GLY A 165 -10.25 19.48 5.69
C GLY A 165 -9.78 18.04 5.46
N VAL A 166 -10.27 17.36 4.41
CA VAL A 166 -9.89 15.98 4.08
C VAL A 166 -9.05 15.93 2.82
N VAL A 167 -7.83 15.44 2.94
CA VAL A 167 -6.91 15.26 1.80
C VAL A 167 -7.06 13.84 1.24
N VAL A 168 -7.54 13.75 0.01
CA VAL A 168 -7.52 12.51 -0.79
C VAL A 168 -6.81 12.78 -2.12
N ARG A 169 -6.30 11.73 -2.75
CA ARG A 169 -5.61 11.86 -4.04
C ARG A 169 -6.57 11.52 -5.19
N ALA A 170 -6.73 12.44 -6.12
CA ALA A 170 -7.34 12.17 -7.41
C ALA A 170 -6.30 11.63 -8.41
N SER A 171 -6.67 10.65 -9.22
CA SER A 171 -5.87 10.10 -10.32
C SER A 171 -6.80 9.64 -11.45
N GLY A 172 -7.08 10.53 -12.39
CA GLY A 172 -8.12 10.34 -13.40
C GLY A 172 -9.47 10.09 -12.72
N GLN A 173 -10.10 8.98 -13.03
CA GLN A 173 -11.40 8.58 -12.45
C GLN A 173 -11.31 8.03 -11.02
N LYS A 174 -10.13 8.03 -10.39
CA LYS A 174 -9.93 7.32 -9.12
C LYS A 174 -9.66 8.28 -7.97
N ILE A 175 -10.37 8.07 -6.88
CA ILE A 175 -10.06 8.64 -5.56
C ILE A 175 -9.24 7.61 -4.80
N VAL A 176 -8.06 7.99 -4.33
CA VAL A 176 -7.15 7.11 -3.58
C VAL A 176 -6.98 7.66 -2.17
N MET A 177 -7.17 6.77 -1.19
CA MET A 177 -7.02 7.05 0.23
C MET A 177 -5.95 6.13 0.81
N SER A 178 -4.96 6.74 1.47
CA SER A 178 -3.86 6.03 2.13
C SER A 178 -3.53 6.73 3.45
N PRO A 179 -4.44 6.72 4.43
CA PRO A 179 -4.24 7.41 5.69
C PRO A 179 -3.04 6.86 6.46
N PRO A 180 -2.45 7.61 7.41
CA PRO A 180 -1.36 7.12 8.24
C PRO A 180 -1.83 5.97 9.15
N PHE A 181 -0.90 5.11 9.57
CA PHE A 181 -1.23 3.96 10.45
C PHE A 181 -1.79 4.38 11.80
N VAL A 182 -1.36 5.54 12.27
CA VAL A 182 -1.79 6.13 13.57
C VAL A 182 -3.12 6.86 13.50
N ILE A 183 -3.83 6.81 12.34
CA ILE A 183 -5.13 7.48 12.20
C ILE A 183 -6.09 7.05 13.29
N GLU A 184 -6.77 8.00 13.91
CA GLU A 184 -7.82 7.72 14.89
C GLU A 184 -9.12 7.31 14.19
N ASP A 185 -9.96 6.57 14.92
CA ASP A 185 -11.23 6.06 14.39
C ASP A 185 -12.15 7.16 13.90
N GLY A 186 -12.27 8.25 14.68
CA GLY A 186 -13.07 9.41 14.29
C GLY A 186 -12.54 10.14 13.06
N GLN A 187 -11.22 10.15 12.88
CA GLN A 187 -10.59 10.73 11.67
C GLN A 187 -10.87 9.86 10.44
N ALA A 188 -10.78 8.53 10.60
CA ALA A 188 -11.12 7.59 9.53
C ALA A 188 -12.58 7.70 9.12
N ASP A 189 -13.50 7.87 10.10
CA ASP A 189 -14.91 8.10 9.86
C ASP A 189 -15.14 9.41 9.11
N THR A 190 -14.48 10.49 9.53
CA THR A 190 -14.55 11.80 8.85
C THR A 190 -14.13 11.71 7.38
N ILE A 191 -13.05 10.95 7.06
CA ILE A 191 -12.64 10.76 5.67
C ILE A 191 -13.74 10.08 4.86
N VAL A 192 -14.32 9.00 5.40
CA VAL A 192 -15.40 8.27 4.73
C VAL A 192 -16.63 9.15 4.54
N ASP A 193 -17.07 9.86 5.57
CA ASP A 193 -18.24 10.72 5.52
C ASP A 193 -18.09 11.83 4.48
N VAL A 194 -16.96 12.54 4.50
CA VAL A 194 -16.70 13.64 3.56
C VAL A 194 -16.68 13.13 2.13
N VAL A 195 -15.98 12.03 1.86
CA VAL A 195 -15.91 11.47 0.51
C VAL A 195 -17.28 10.98 0.05
N SER A 196 -18.04 10.32 0.91
CA SER A 196 -19.39 9.84 0.61
C SER A 196 -20.34 10.98 0.27
N ASP A 197 -20.33 12.05 1.06
CA ASP A 197 -21.16 13.24 0.83
C ASP A 197 -20.84 13.92 -0.51
N GLU A 198 -19.55 14.01 -0.87
CA GLU A 198 -19.16 14.63 -2.14
C GLU A 198 -19.51 13.75 -3.35
N LEU A 199 -19.43 12.43 -3.21
CA LEU A 199 -19.84 11.49 -4.26
C LEU A 199 -21.36 11.50 -4.47
N ALA A 200 -22.15 11.62 -3.40
CA ALA A 200 -23.61 11.69 -3.49
C ALA A 200 -24.14 12.96 -4.20
N LYS A 201 -23.30 13.98 -4.40
CA LYS A 201 -23.65 15.21 -5.14
C LYS A 201 -23.40 15.08 -6.65
N LEU A 202 -22.68 14.02 -7.07
CA LEU A 202 -22.40 13.80 -8.49
C LEU A 202 -23.68 13.38 -9.23
N PRO A 203 -23.90 13.88 -10.46
CA PRO A 203 -25.05 13.50 -11.27
C PRO A 203 -24.95 12.06 -11.79
#